data_03345bbcdd5b5aad7f09ea9d5116ea20
#
_entry.id   03345bbcdd5b5aad7f09ea9d5116ea20
#
_cell.length_a   1.000
_cell.length_b   1.000
_cell.length_c   1.000
_cell.angle_alpha   90.00
_cell.angle_beta   90.00
_cell.angle_gamma   90.00
#
_symmetry.space_group_name_H-M   'P 1'
#
loop_
_entity.id
_entity.type
_entity.pdbx_description
1 polymer ?
#
loop_
_entity_poly.entity_id
_entity_poly.type
_entity_poly.pdbx_seq_one_letter_code
_entity_poly.pdbx_strand_id
1 'polypeptide(L)'
;MSLVNNILLEFHLLGLAPPVKTLQDLWRWIRITPLIPEKMKLENHSLIGKTLRFNDITEAISGTFGKIYLAYKQLDNSGQYVFLKSSPNYQASLLIEGLLQSIAHVTLMQYGFPNAVPRVLHFIDHPEFGSTLVLERIPRAQLFSDYLKSTFLWEKPCYENDVIFLNVIIQVASYIAILESVLGMNHRDLKGTNVLMVAPVDPYSKTIVLKPYSWKFKSQLEISIIDFGFTCIGKGKSILSAGDFISDTDFCPKAGRDMFLFLSSLWNVEVFRKSLTPKIGALFDRWLITSNKNWASWLSTPPEKNMMSVYLLTSGSLFSSPSCSPLAILKDISVVAPVLLEFT
;
A
#
# COMPACT_ATOMS: atom_id res chain seq x y z
N MET A 1 -0.27 22.97 -6.08
CA MET A 1 -1.71 22.63 -6.17
C MET A 1 -2.14 22.07 -4.83
N SER A 2 -3.36 22.30 -4.35
CA SER A 2 -3.81 21.72 -3.07
C SER A 2 -4.03 20.21 -3.21
N LEU A 3 -3.94 19.48 -2.08
CA LEU A 3 -4.21 18.02 -2.08
C LEU A 3 -5.59 17.71 -2.68
N VAL A 4 -6.60 18.51 -2.31
CA VAL A 4 -7.96 18.35 -2.82
C VAL A 4 -7.99 18.45 -4.33
N ASN A 5 -7.35 19.46 -4.91
CA ASN A 5 -7.33 19.64 -6.37
C ASN A 5 -6.63 18.48 -7.09
N ASN A 6 -5.56 17.93 -6.50
CA ASN A 6 -4.88 16.77 -7.08
C ASN A 6 -5.78 15.53 -7.03
N ILE A 7 -6.46 15.29 -5.90
CA ILE A 7 -7.42 14.19 -5.77
C ILE A 7 -8.58 14.36 -6.77
N LEU A 8 -9.13 15.57 -6.89
CA LEU A 8 -10.20 15.85 -7.86
C LEU A 8 -9.77 15.63 -9.30
N LEU A 9 -8.50 15.91 -9.63
CA LEU A 9 -7.95 15.60 -10.95
C LEU A 9 -7.95 14.08 -11.20
N GLU A 10 -7.52 13.27 -10.23
CA GLU A 10 -7.54 11.81 -10.35
C GLU A 10 -8.99 11.28 -10.48
N PHE A 11 -9.94 11.84 -9.72
CA PHE A 11 -11.35 11.51 -9.88
C PHE A 11 -11.85 11.83 -11.30
N HIS A 12 -11.46 12.98 -11.84
CA HIS A 12 -11.82 13.38 -13.20
C HIS A 12 -11.21 12.43 -14.24
N LEU A 13 -9.96 12.01 -14.08
CA LEU A 13 -9.32 11.02 -14.95
C LEU A 13 -10.03 9.65 -14.90
N LEU A 14 -10.72 9.34 -13.82
CA LEU A 14 -11.54 8.13 -13.65
C LEU A 14 -13.02 8.37 -14.03
N GLY A 15 -13.34 9.49 -14.69
CA GLY A 15 -14.69 9.81 -15.15
C GLY A 15 -15.62 10.38 -14.10
N LEU A 16 -15.09 10.78 -12.91
CA LEU A 16 -15.85 11.37 -11.82
C LEU A 16 -15.56 12.87 -11.70
N ALA A 17 -16.60 13.68 -11.54
CA ALA A 17 -16.48 15.13 -11.39
C ALA A 17 -17.22 15.62 -10.13
N PRO A 18 -16.71 15.34 -8.91
CA PRO A 18 -17.36 15.79 -7.69
C PRO A 18 -17.33 17.32 -7.58
N PRO A 19 -18.48 17.97 -7.35
CA PRO A 19 -18.57 19.42 -7.24
C PRO A 19 -18.18 19.91 -5.85
N VAL A 20 -16.93 19.66 -5.43
CA VAL A 20 -16.48 19.90 -4.06
C VAL A 20 -15.16 20.67 -4.03
N LYS A 21 -14.89 21.37 -2.92
CA LYS A 21 -13.69 22.19 -2.73
C LYS A 21 -12.82 21.72 -1.56
N THR A 22 -13.35 20.90 -0.68
CA THR A 22 -12.64 20.40 0.51
C THR A 22 -12.65 18.86 0.55
N LEU A 23 -11.69 18.26 1.27
CA LEU A 23 -11.72 16.81 1.52
C LEU A 23 -12.98 16.40 2.29
N GLN A 24 -13.46 17.24 3.21
CA GLN A 24 -14.67 16.95 3.97
C GLN A 24 -15.90 16.88 3.08
N ASP A 25 -16.01 17.79 2.11
CA ASP A 25 -17.11 17.77 1.15
C ASP A 25 -16.99 16.60 0.19
N LEU A 26 -15.74 16.23 -0.20
CA LEU A 26 -15.49 15.05 -1.02
C LEU A 26 -15.94 13.77 -0.30
N TRP A 27 -15.59 13.61 0.98
CA TRP A 27 -16.05 12.45 1.76
C TRP A 27 -17.57 12.44 1.97
N ARG A 28 -18.20 13.60 2.09
CA ARG A 28 -19.66 13.71 2.14
C ARG A 28 -20.27 13.32 0.80
N TRP A 29 -19.73 13.83 -0.30
CA TRP A 29 -20.21 13.52 -1.65
C TRP A 29 -20.10 12.02 -1.96
N ILE A 30 -18.96 11.37 -1.67
CA ILE A 30 -18.77 9.93 -1.87
C ILE A 30 -19.84 9.10 -1.13
N ARG A 31 -20.19 9.50 0.11
CA ARG A 31 -21.19 8.76 0.91
C ARG A 31 -22.59 8.80 0.34
N ILE A 32 -22.96 9.87 -0.33
CA ILE A 32 -24.33 10.07 -0.84
C ILE A 32 -24.45 9.78 -2.34
N THR A 33 -23.33 9.63 -3.04
CA THR A 33 -23.30 9.39 -4.48
C THR A 33 -23.02 7.92 -4.73
N PRO A 34 -23.96 7.17 -5.35
CA PRO A 34 -23.70 5.80 -5.73
C PRO A 34 -22.55 5.76 -6.75
N LEU A 35 -21.43 5.18 -6.38
CA LEU A 35 -20.31 4.90 -7.30
C LEU A 35 -20.64 3.60 -8.06
N ILE A 36 -21.58 3.68 -9.01
CA ILE A 36 -22.04 2.53 -9.79
C ILE A 36 -21.22 2.47 -11.07
N PRO A 37 -20.47 1.37 -11.32
CA PRO A 37 -19.66 1.21 -12.53
C PRO A 37 -20.43 1.41 -13.84
N GLU A 38 -21.70 0.98 -13.88
CA GLU A 38 -22.56 1.12 -15.06
C GLU A 38 -22.86 2.56 -15.46
N LYS A 39 -22.90 3.49 -14.48
CA LYS A 39 -23.05 4.93 -14.75
C LYS A 39 -21.73 5.59 -15.11
N MET A 40 -20.63 4.92 -14.83
CA MET A 40 -19.29 5.28 -15.23
C MET A 40 -18.92 4.49 -16.49
N LYS A 41 -19.87 4.35 -17.43
CA LYS A 41 -19.51 3.93 -18.79
C LYS A 41 -18.40 4.88 -19.22
N LEU A 42 -17.20 4.42 -19.03
CA LEU A 42 -16.04 4.90 -19.71
C LEU A 42 -16.32 4.58 -21.17
N GLU A 43 -17.08 5.47 -21.79
CA GLU A 43 -17.10 5.54 -23.24
C GLU A 43 -15.65 5.40 -23.62
N ASN A 44 -15.34 4.43 -24.48
CA ASN A 44 -14.03 4.22 -25.04
C ASN A 44 -13.27 5.54 -25.00
N HIS A 45 -12.33 5.70 -24.07
CA HIS A 45 -11.58 6.93 -23.96
C HIS A 45 -10.69 7.01 -25.19
N SER A 46 -11.29 7.32 -26.30
CA SER A 46 -10.64 8.13 -27.31
C SER A 46 -10.38 9.46 -26.60
N LEU A 47 -9.25 9.55 -25.89
CA LEU A 47 -8.66 10.81 -25.48
C LEU A 47 -8.58 11.65 -26.76
N ILE A 48 -9.65 12.39 -27.08
CA ILE A 48 -9.78 13.27 -28.23
C ILE A 48 -8.97 12.76 -29.45
N GLY A 49 -9.48 11.72 -30.11
CA GLY A 49 -8.88 11.19 -31.34
C GLY A 49 -7.67 10.25 -31.21
N LYS A 50 -7.31 9.83 -30.01
CA LYS A 50 -6.19 8.90 -29.77
C LYS A 50 -6.69 7.51 -29.44
N THR A 51 -6.21 6.50 -30.15
CA THR A 51 -6.59 5.10 -29.92
C THR A 51 -5.64 4.47 -28.90
N LEU A 52 -6.17 4.07 -27.73
CA LEU A 52 -5.44 3.29 -26.75
C LEU A 52 -5.43 1.81 -27.20
N ARG A 53 -4.25 1.22 -27.33
CA ARG A 53 -4.06 -0.20 -27.68
C ARG A 53 -3.19 -0.89 -26.64
N PHE A 54 -3.48 -2.19 -26.45
CA PHE A 54 -2.65 -3.07 -25.63
C PHE A 54 -2.15 -4.23 -26.49
N ASN A 55 -0.85 -4.46 -26.48
CA ASN A 55 -0.18 -5.53 -27.18
C ASN A 55 0.62 -6.38 -26.18
N ASP A 56 1.07 -7.55 -26.60
CA ASP A 56 1.94 -8.45 -25.82
C ASP A 56 1.38 -8.76 -24.42
N ILE A 57 0.06 -9.03 -24.35
CA ILE A 57 -0.60 -9.29 -23.08
C ILE A 57 -0.23 -10.68 -22.57
N THR A 58 0.41 -10.75 -21.39
CA THR A 58 0.79 -12.00 -20.74
C THR A 58 0.29 -12.03 -19.31
N GLU A 59 -0.29 -13.15 -18.89
CA GLU A 59 -0.72 -13.31 -17.48
C GLU A 59 0.52 -13.34 -16.58
N ALA A 60 0.58 -12.41 -15.63
CA ALA A 60 1.69 -12.27 -14.69
C ALA A 60 1.35 -12.95 -13.35
N ILE A 61 0.13 -12.75 -12.84
CA ILE A 61 -0.34 -13.28 -11.56
C ILE A 61 -1.82 -13.64 -11.67
N SER A 62 -2.19 -14.81 -11.15
CA SER A 62 -3.58 -15.21 -10.92
C SER A 62 -3.84 -15.33 -9.41
N GLY A 63 -4.82 -14.62 -8.92
CA GLY A 63 -5.18 -14.58 -7.50
C GLY A 63 -6.68 -14.83 -7.28
N THR A 64 -7.07 -14.92 -6.01
CA THR A 64 -8.46 -15.18 -5.59
C THR A 64 -9.43 -14.11 -6.07
N PHE A 65 -8.99 -12.85 -6.17
CA PHE A 65 -9.84 -11.69 -6.46
C PHE A 65 -9.67 -11.14 -7.87
N GLY A 66 -8.89 -11.81 -8.73
CA GLY A 66 -8.69 -11.38 -10.10
C GLY A 66 -7.34 -11.80 -10.67
N LYS A 67 -7.07 -11.29 -11.85
CA LYS A 67 -5.85 -11.57 -12.59
C LYS A 67 -5.10 -10.28 -12.90
N ILE A 68 -3.78 -10.39 -12.93
CA ILE A 68 -2.89 -9.30 -13.32
C ILE A 68 -2.14 -9.74 -14.57
N TYR A 69 -2.18 -8.90 -15.60
CA TYR A 69 -1.48 -9.12 -16.86
C TYR A 69 -0.42 -8.05 -17.05
N LEU A 70 0.71 -8.42 -17.60
CA LEU A 70 1.67 -7.48 -18.17
C LEU A 70 1.27 -7.21 -19.63
N ALA A 71 1.21 -5.95 -20.01
CA ALA A 71 0.86 -5.56 -21.37
C ALA A 71 1.70 -4.37 -21.83
N TYR A 72 1.92 -4.27 -23.16
CA TYR A 72 2.51 -3.09 -23.76
C TYR A 72 1.40 -2.13 -24.17
N LYS A 73 1.27 -1.01 -23.44
CA LYS A 73 0.32 0.06 -23.75
C LYS A 73 0.90 0.98 -24.80
N GLN A 74 0.22 1.12 -25.93
CA GLN A 74 0.55 2.06 -26.97
C GLN A 74 -0.48 3.18 -27.02
N LEU A 75 0.00 4.42 -27.03
CA LEU A 75 -0.79 5.62 -27.22
C LEU A 75 -0.07 6.48 -28.27
N ASP A 76 -0.64 6.60 -29.46
CA ASP A 76 0.01 7.22 -30.64
C ASP A 76 1.40 6.61 -30.90
N ASN A 77 2.46 7.44 -30.87
CA ASN A 77 3.84 7.04 -31.12
C ASN A 77 4.62 6.73 -29.84
N SER A 78 3.97 6.78 -28.65
CA SER A 78 4.59 6.44 -27.37
C SER A 78 4.04 5.12 -26.85
N GLY A 79 4.92 4.31 -26.26
CA GLY A 79 4.51 3.06 -25.66
C GLY A 79 5.25 2.78 -24.37
N GLN A 80 4.60 2.07 -23.46
CA GLN A 80 5.18 1.64 -22.19
C GLN A 80 4.54 0.35 -21.72
N TYR A 81 5.30 -0.44 -20.96
CA TYR A 81 4.74 -1.58 -20.25
C TYR A 81 3.90 -1.12 -19.07
N VAL A 82 2.75 -1.75 -18.88
CA VAL A 82 1.78 -1.49 -17.81
C VAL A 82 1.30 -2.82 -17.24
N PHE A 83 0.68 -2.75 -16.05
CA PHE A 83 -0.10 -3.87 -15.54
C PHE A 83 -1.59 -3.63 -15.77
N LEU A 84 -2.29 -4.68 -16.17
CA LEU A 84 -3.75 -4.72 -16.27
C LEU A 84 -4.25 -5.59 -15.12
N LYS A 85 -5.00 -5.00 -14.18
CA LYS A 85 -5.68 -5.75 -13.10
C LYS A 85 -7.14 -5.89 -13.46
N SER A 86 -7.60 -7.12 -13.65
CA SER A 86 -8.97 -7.46 -14.00
C SER A 86 -9.63 -8.26 -12.87
N SER A 87 -10.88 -7.94 -12.57
CA SER A 87 -11.69 -8.62 -11.57
C SER A 87 -13.15 -8.71 -12.03
N PRO A 88 -13.47 -9.64 -12.95
CA PRO A 88 -14.77 -9.69 -13.60
C PRO A 88 -15.94 -9.86 -12.63
N ASN A 89 -15.71 -10.50 -11.47
CA ASN A 89 -16.76 -10.74 -10.46
C ASN A 89 -16.90 -9.60 -9.43
N TYR A 90 -15.99 -8.61 -9.43
CA TYR A 90 -15.91 -7.56 -8.40
C TYR A 90 -15.70 -6.17 -9.03
N GLN A 91 -16.44 -5.85 -10.08
CA GLN A 91 -16.27 -4.62 -10.85
C GLN A 91 -16.40 -3.34 -10.01
N ALA A 92 -17.41 -3.27 -9.14
CA ALA A 92 -17.61 -2.11 -8.26
C ALA A 92 -16.45 -1.95 -7.27
N SER A 93 -15.98 -3.06 -6.69
CA SER A 93 -14.84 -3.08 -5.78
C SER A 93 -13.54 -2.65 -6.48
N LEU A 94 -13.33 -3.06 -7.74
CA LEU A 94 -12.15 -2.69 -8.52
C LEU A 94 -12.08 -1.19 -8.81
N LEU A 95 -13.22 -0.56 -9.07
CA LEU A 95 -13.27 0.89 -9.26
C LEU A 95 -12.91 1.62 -7.96
N ILE A 96 -13.51 1.20 -6.83
CA ILE A 96 -13.21 1.78 -5.51
C ILE A 96 -11.74 1.56 -5.16
N GLU A 97 -11.18 0.40 -5.46
CA GLU A 97 -9.76 0.14 -5.33
C GLU A 97 -8.92 1.15 -6.12
N GLY A 98 -9.26 1.37 -7.39
CA GLY A 98 -8.56 2.35 -8.25
C GLY A 98 -8.62 3.77 -7.69
N LEU A 99 -9.78 4.19 -7.16
CA LEU A 99 -9.94 5.49 -6.50
C LEU A 99 -9.06 5.61 -5.26
N LEU A 100 -9.08 4.61 -4.38
CA LEU A 100 -8.31 4.60 -3.14
C LEU A 100 -6.80 4.59 -3.44
N GLN A 101 -6.37 3.82 -4.44
CA GLN A 101 -4.99 3.81 -4.90
C GLN A 101 -4.56 5.17 -5.47
N SER A 102 -5.41 5.82 -6.29
CA SER A 102 -5.12 7.15 -6.83
C SER A 102 -5.02 8.21 -5.73
N ILE A 103 -5.92 8.17 -4.75
CA ILE A 103 -5.89 9.08 -3.59
C ILE A 103 -4.60 8.89 -2.78
N ALA A 104 -4.20 7.64 -2.54
CA ALA A 104 -2.94 7.32 -1.86
C ALA A 104 -1.72 7.83 -2.65
N HIS A 105 -1.69 7.57 -3.97
CA HIS A 105 -0.62 8.02 -4.86
C HIS A 105 -0.42 9.54 -4.78
N VAL A 106 -1.46 10.33 -5.03
CA VAL A 106 -1.32 11.80 -5.04
C VAL A 106 -1.00 12.36 -3.66
N THR A 107 -1.49 11.70 -2.60
CA THR A 107 -1.15 12.12 -1.23
C THR A 107 0.33 11.91 -0.97
N LEU A 108 0.87 10.72 -1.23
CA LEU A 108 2.28 10.42 -1.00
C LEU A 108 3.20 11.22 -1.94
N MET A 109 2.78 11.47 -3.18
CA MET A 109 3.50 12.33 -4.11
C MET A 109 3.69 13.75 -3.56
N GLN A 110 2.70 14.33 -2.86
CA GLN A 110 2.82 15.64 -2.23
C GLN A 110 3.84 15.69 -1.10
N TYR A 111 4.06 14.57 -0.43
CA TYR A 111 5.14 14.40 0.55
C TYR A 111 6.47 14.03 -0.12
N GLY A 112 6.50 14.01 -1.47
CA GLY A 112 7.68 13.78 -2.29
C GLY A 112 8.03 12.31 -2.47
N PHE A 113 7.05 11.42 -2.46
CA PHE A 113 7.18 10.00 -2.72
C PHE A 113 6.39 9.60 -4.00
N PRO A 114 6.88 9.98 -5.19
CA PRO A 114 6.15 9.75 -6.44
C PRO A 114 5.99 8.26 -6.78
N ASN A 115 6.91 7.41 -6.31
CA ASN A 115 6.92 5.97 -6.60
C ASN A 115 6.35 5.13 -5.46
N ALA A 116 5.84 5.75 -4.38
CA ALA A 116 5.37 5.01 -3.20
C ALA A 116 4.12 4.16 -3.45
N VAL A 117 3.34 4.51 -4.47
CA VAL A 117 2.16 3.77 -4.94
C VAL A 117 2.12 3.87 -6.46
N PRO A 118 1.99 2.77 -7.21
CA PRO A 118 1.85 2.83 -8.66
C PRO A 118 0.64 3.65 -9.06
N ARG A 119 0.80 4.51 -10.06
CA ARG A 119 -0.28 5.34 -10.56
C ARG A 119 -1.35 4.49 -11.26
N VAL A 120 -2.61 4.80 -11.03
CA VAL A 120 -3.72 4.33 -11.85
C VAL A 120 -3.77 5.20 -13.11
N LEU A 121 -3.49 4.60 -14.25
CA LEU A 121 -3.43 5.31 -15.52
C LEU A 121 -4.80 5.42 -16.18
N HIS A 122 -5.58 4.33 -16.14
CA HIS A 122 -6.92 4.26 -16.70
C HIS A 122 -7.75 3.22 -15.95
N PHE A 123 -9.07 3.38 -16.04
CA PHE A 123 -10.05 2.33 -15.78
C PHE A 123 -10.80 2.12 -17.10
N ILE A 124 -10.81 0.90 -17.62
CA ILE A 124 -11.36 0.60 -18.95
C ILE A 124 -12.27 -0.63 -18.87
N ASP A 125 -13.15 -0.74 -19.85
CA ASP A 125 -13.86 -1.97 -20.14
C ASP A 125 -13.12 -2.70 -21.28
N HIS A 126 -12.30 -3.70 -20.89
CA HIS A 126 -11.48 -4.44 -21.85
C HIS A 126 -12.32 -5.53 -22.51
N PRO A 127 -12.29 -5.69 -23.85
CA PRO A 127 -13.15 -6.65 -24.55
C PRO A 127 -13.04 -8.10 -24.05
N GLU A 128 -11.85 -8.50 -23.61
CA GLU A 128 -11.56 -9.86 -23.16
C GLU A 128 -11.68 -10.02 -21.62
N PHE A 129 -11.31 -8.99 -20.86
CA PHE A 129 -11.15 -9.08 -19.40
C PHE A 129 -12.24 -8.34 -18.61
N GLY A 130 -13.13 -7.62 -19.32
CA GLY A 130 -14.13 -6.75 -18.69
C GLY A 130 -13.49 -5.55 -17.99
N SER A 131 -14.08 -5.11 -16.89
CA SER A 131 -13.59 -3.97 -16.14
C SER A 131 -12.16 -4.17 -15.65
N THR A 132 -11.28 -3.25 -16.02
CA THR A 132 -9.82 -3.41 -15.88
C THR A 132 -9.18 -2.10 -15.44
N LEU A 133 -8.36 -2.17 -14.37
CA LEU A 133 -7.44 -1.08 -14.00
C LEU A 133 -6.16 -1.20 -14.82
N VAL A 134 -5.74 -0.11 -15.43
CA VAL A 134 -4.43 0.04 -16.05
C VAL A 134 -3.50 0.73 -15.09
N LEU A 135 -2.50 0.02 -14.61
CA LEU A 135 -1.59 0.47 -13.58
C LEU A 135 -0.19 0.72 -14.14
N GLU A 136 0.46 1.74 -13.64
CA GLU A 136 1.86 2.01 -13.93
C GLU A 136 2.73 0.82 -13.52
N ARG A 137 3.68 0.45 -14.38
CA ARG A 137 4.73 -0.49 -14.05
C ARG A 137 5.93 0.26 -13.47
N ILE A 138 6.35 -0.09 -12.27
CA ILE A 138 7.58 0.43 -11.69
C ILE A 138 8.76 -0.36 -12.25
N PRO A 139 9.67 0.28 -13.00
CA PRO A 139 10.78 -0.42 -13.62
C PRO A 139 11.71 -1.05 -12.59
N ARG A 140 12.21 -2.25 -12.86
CA ARG A 140 13.13 -3.01 -12.01
C ARG A 140 12.62 -3.38 -10.63
N ALA A 141 11.35 -3.10 -10.34
CA ALA A 141 10.74 -3.50 -9.08
C ALA A 141 10.53 -5.02 -9.03
N GLN A 142 10.76 -5.60 -7.86
CA GLN A 142 10.42 -6.98 -7.52
C GLN A 142 9.59 -7.01 -6.24
N LEU A 143 8.85 -8.09 -6.02
CA LEU A 143 8.13 -8.27 -4.75
C LEU A 143 9.14 -8.39 -3.61
N PHE A 144 8.88 -7.71 -2.50
CA PHE A 144 9.75 -7.79 -1.34
C PHE A 144 9.81 -9.22 -0.77
N SER A 145 8.70 -9.95 -0.83
CA SER A 145 8.67 -11.38 -0.47
C SER A 145 9.61 -12.24 -1.32
N ASP A 146 9.78 -11.93 -2.60
CA ASP A 146 10.66 -12.67 -3.50
C ASP A 146 12.12 -12.26 -3.30
N TYR A 147 12.37 -10.99 -3.05
CA TYR A 147 13.67 -10.51 -2.62
C TYR A 147 14.16 -11.25 -1.37
N LEU A 148 13.28 -11.41 -0.37
CA LEU A 148 13.58 -12.15 0.85
C LEU A 148 14.00 -13.60 0.59
N LYS A 149 13.42 -14.27 -0.41
CA LYS A 149 13.73 -15.66 -0.76
C LYS A 149 15.01 -15.81 -1.57
N SER A 150 15.36 -14.80 -2.34
CA SER A 150 16.43 -14.89 -3.35
C SER A 150 17.80 -14.40 -2.89
N THR A 151 17.92 -13.81 -1.70
CA THR A 151 19.13 -13.11 -1.27
C THR A 151 19.91 -13.92 -0.24
N PHE A 152 21.17 -14.25 -0.55
CA PHE A 152 22.10 -14.99 0.33
C PHE A 152 22.37 -14.32 1.68
N LEU A 153 22.12 -13.03 1.79
CA LEU A 153 22.29 -12.28 3.03
C LEU A 153 21.39 -12.79 4.16
N TRP A 154 20.30 -13.47 3.82
CA TRP A 154 19.29 -13.93 4.80
C TRP A 154 19.69 -15.17 5.60
N GLU A 155 20.79 -15.84 5.28
CA GLU A 155 21.20 -17.07 5.97
C GLU A 155 21.78 -16.83 7.36
N LYS A 156 22.30 -15.63 7.63
CA LYS A 156 22.94 -15.28 8.91
C LYS A 156 22.57 -13.88 9.36
N PRO A 157 22.43 -13.67 10.70
CA PRO A 157 22.30 -12.33 11.25
C PRO A 157 23.49 -11.47 10.88
N CYS A 158 23.23 -10.34 10.23
CA CYS A 158 24.26 -9.36 9.93
C CYS A 158 23.70 -7.94 9.88
N TYR A 159 24.59 -6.96 10.02
CA TYR A 159 24.22 -5.55 10.00
C TYR A 159 23.63 -5.10 8.67
N GLU A 160 24.11 -5.65 7.56
CA GLU A 160 23.60 -5.35 6.23
C GLU A 160 22.14 -5.74 6.06
N ASN A 161 21.74 -6.89 6.61
CA ASN A 161 20.35 -7.32 6.64
C ASN A 161 19.49 -6.33 7.47
N ASP A 162 19.97 -5.96 8.65
CA ASP A 162 19.28 -4.98 9.49
C ASP A 162 19.08 -3.66 8.77
N VAL A 163 20.10 -3.15 8.06
CA VAL A 163 20.01 -1.89 7.29
C VAL A 163 18.95 -1.98 6.20
N ILE A 164 18.93 -3.06 5.42
CA ILE A 164 17.94 -3.25 4.36
C ILE A 164 16.53 -3.28 4.96
N PHE A 165 16.32 -4.06 6.02
CA PHE A 165 15.02 -4.17 6.66
C PHE A 165 14.54 -2.88 7.28
N LEU A 166 15.40 -2.23 8.03
CA LEU A 166 15.05 -0.96 8.64
C LEU A 166 14.69 0.08 7.59
N ASN A 167 15.39 0.12 6.45
CA ASN A 167 15.03 1.00 5.34
C ASN A 167 13.65 0.68 4.76
N VAL A 168 13.30 -0.60 4.60
CA VAL A 168 11.95 -0.98 4.17
C VAL A 168 10.91 -0.56 5.20
N ILE A 169 11.13 -0.90 6.49
CA ILE A 169 10.20 -0.56 7.57
C ILE A 169 10.03 0.96 7.72
N ILE A 170 11.12 1.74 7.65
CA ILE A 170 11.09 3.21 7.72
C ILE A 170 10.20 3.78 6.60
N GLN A 171 10.36 3.32 5.37
CA GLN A 171 9.56 3.82 4.26
C GLN A 171 8.09 3.40 4.37
N VAL A 172 7.81 2.11 4.67
CA VAL A 172 6.43 1.64 4.90
C VAL A 172 5.78 2.44 6.03
N ALA A 173 6.44 2.56 7.17
CA ALA A 173 5.93 3.33 8.32
C ALA A 173 5.70 4.81 7.96
N SER A 174 6.60 5.41 7.17
CA SER A 174 6.42 6.80 6.70
C SER A 174 5.19 6.96 5.82
N TYR A 175 4.98 6.04 4.88
CA TYR A 175 3.81 6.09 3.98
C TYR A 175 2.52 5.88 4.77
N ILE A 176 2.47 4.89 5.64
CA ILE A 176 1.28 4.63 6.45
C ILE A 176 1.01 5.77 7.44
N ALA A 177 2.05 6.37 8.07
CA ALA A 177 1.88 7.55 8.91
C ALA A 177 1.20 8.71 8.18
N ILE A 178 1.61 8.98 6.94
CA ILE A 178 1.03 10.03 6.10
C ILE A 178 -0.42 9.67 5.75
N LEU A 179 -0.67 8.45 5.24
CA LEU A 179 -2.00 8.02 4.82
C LEU A 179 -3.00 7.98 5.99
N GLU A 180 -2.61 7.46 7.15
CA GLU A 180 -3.45 7.45 8.35
C GLU A 180 -3.76 8.87 8.84
N SER A 181 -2.73 9.73 8.94
CA SER A 181 -2.90 11.07 9.53
C SER A 181 -3.63 12.04 8.61
N VAL A 182 -3.38 11.98 7.30
CA VAL A 182 -3.94 12.91 6.32
C VAL A 182 -5.33 12.49 5.86
N LEU A 183 -5.53 11.21 5.64
CA LEU A 183 -6.72 10.64 5.00
C LEU A 183 -7.60 9.82 5.95
N GLY A 184 -7.09 9.36 7.07
CA GLY A 184 -7.73 8.31 7.86
C GLY A 184 -7.80 6.99 7.09
N MET A 185 -6.75 6.65 6.33
CA MET A 185 -6.69 5.48 5.47
C MET A 185 -5.98 4.32 6.17
N ASN A 186 -6.55 3.11 6.04
CA ASN A 186 -5.85 1.85 6.27
C ASN A 186 -5.84 1.00 4.99
N HIS A 187 -4.72 0.36 4.73
CA HIS A 187 -4.56 -0.57 3.61
C HIS A 187 -5.26 -1.91 3.86
N ARG A 188 -5.28 -2.38 5.09
CA ARG A 188 -5.94 -3.60 5.61
C ARG A 188 -5.36 -4.94 5.11
N ASP A 189 -4.51 -4.95 4.08
CA ASP A 189 -3.84 -6.16 3.57
C ASP A 189 -2.34 -5.92 3.36
N LEU A 190 -1.73 -5.10 4.23
CA LEU A 190 -0.31 -4.79 4.10
C LEU A 190 0.54 -5.98 4.56
N LYS A 191 1.32 -6.54 3.63
CA LYS A 191 2.18 -7.71 3.82
C LYS A 191 3.34 -7.68 2.84
N GLY A 192 4.35 -8.50 3.04
CA GLY A 192 5.54 -8.51 2.18
C GLY A 192 5.27 -8.77 0.70
N THR A 193 4.18 -9.48 0.36
CA THR A 193 3.73 -9.70 -1.03
C THR A 193 3.03 -8.49 -1.65
N ASN A 194 2.65 -7.48 -0.85
CA ASN A 194 2.02 -6.25 -1.30
C ASN A 194 2.97 -5.04 -1.21
N VAL A 195 4.27 -5.32 -1.13
CA VAL A 195 5.34 -4.33 -1.20
C VAL A 195 6.28 -4.68 -2.35
N LEU A 196 6.46 -3.74 -3.26
CA LEU A 196 7.49 -3.78 -4.29
C LEU A 196 8.75 -3.07 -3.79
N MET A 197 9.91 -3.54 -4.22
CA MET A 197 11.20 -2.94 -3.90
C MET A 197 12.03 -2.77 -5.16
N VAL A 198 12.68 -1.61 -5.27
CA VAL A 198 13.75 -1.31 -6.22
C VAL A 198 15.02 -1.11 -5.42
N ALA A 199 16.01 -1.96 -5.65
CA ALA A 199 17.34 -1.89 -5.02
C ALA A 199 18.42 -2.45 -5.96
N PRO A 200 19.62 -1.88 -5.97
CA PRO A 200 19.97 -0.61 -5.35
C PRO A 200 19.45 0.60 -6.14
N VAL A 201 19.29 1.72 -5.45
CA VAL A 201 19.11 3.05 -6.05
C VAL A 201 20.24 3.98 -5.59
N ASP A 202 20.40 5.11 -6.25
CA ASP A 202 21.34 6.14 -5.79
C ASP A 202 20.98 6.59 -4.37
N PRO A 203 21.96 6.74 -3.46
CA PRO A 203 21.71 7.16 -2.09
C PRO A 203 20.96 8.48 -2.04
N TYR A 204 19.86 8.51 -1.29
CA TYR A 204 19.07 9.72 -1.10
C TYR A 204 18.72 9.94 0.37
N SER A 205 18.34 11.17 0.69
CA SER A 205 17.82 11.54 1.98
C SER A 205 16.47 12.22 1.83
N LYS A 206 15.54 11.88 2.73
CA LYS A 206 14.17 12.41 2.71
C LYS A 206 13.78 12.94 4.06
N THR A 207 13.27 14.18 4.10
CA THR A 207 12.66 14.78 5.29
C THR A 207 11.16 14.83 5.12
N ILE A 208 10.43 14.36 6.13
CA ILE A 208 8.98 14.39 6.22
C ILE A 208 8.58 15.24 7.42
N VAL A 209 7.59 16.12 7.21
CA VAL A 209 7.00 16.93 8.26
C VAL A 209 5.51 16.59 8.35
N LEU A 210 5.12 15.97 9.46
CA LEU A 210 3.75 15.61 9.79
C LEU A 210 3.45 16.10 11.21
N LYS A 211 3.09 17.37 11.31
CA LYS A 211 2.97 18.09 12.61
C LYS A 211 2.18 17.29 13.65
N PRO A 212 2.63 17.20 14.93
CA PRO A 212 3.79 17.93 15.49
C PRO A 212 5.15 17.27 15.22
N TYR A 213 5.22 16.14 14.50
CA TYR A 213 6.41 15.34 14.29
C TYR A 213 7.13 15.68 13.00
N SER A 214 8.45 15.44 12.98
CA SER A 214 9.23 15.38 11.75
C SER A 214 10.26 14.26 11.83
N TRP A 215 10.66 13.74 10.67
CA TRP A 215 11.73 12.74 10.59
C TRP A 215 12.48 12.84 9.28
N LYS A 216 13.74 12.43 9.33
CA LYS A 216 14.61 12.40 8.17
C LYS A 216 15.29 11.04 8.09
N PHE A 217 15.23 10.40 6.94
CA PHE A 217 15.91 9.12 6.72
C PHE A 217 16.80 9.14 5.48
N LYS A 218 17.73 8.18 5.43
CA LYS A 218 18.62 7.91 4.30
C LYS A 218 18.34 6.52 3.78
N SER A 219 18.32 6.34 2.47
CA SER A 219 18.08 5.06 1.84
C SER A 219 18.86 4.86 0.54
N GLN A 220 19.08 3.58 0.19
CA GLN A 220 19.59 3.10 -1.09
C GLN A 220 18.60 2.15 -1.77
N LEU A 221 17.36 2.16 -1.33
CA LEU A 221 16.26 1.42 -1.94
C LEU A 221 15.00 2.27 -1.93
N GLU A 222 14.11 1.99 -2.86
CA GLU A 222 12.77 2.56 -2.91
C GLU A 222 11.75 1.43 -2.79
N ILE A 223 10.64 1.72 -2.13
CA ILE A 223 9.53 0.79 -2.03
C ILE A 223 8.24 1.39 -2.59
N SER A 224 7.33 0.51 -2.98
CA SER A 224 5.97 0.87 -3.39
C SER A 224 4.98 -0.08 -2.75
N ILE A 225 3.86 0.46 -2.27
CA ILE A 225 2.74 -0.32 -1.76
C ILE A 225 1.77 -0.58 -2.91
N ILE A 226 1.32 -1.82 -3.05
CA ILE A 226 0.39 -2.27 -4.10
C ILE A 226 -0.80 -3.00 -3.49
N ASP A 227 -1.83 -3.23 -4.31
CA ASP A 227 -3.02 -4.01 -3.97
C ASP A 227 -3.91 -3.35 -2.91
N PHE A 228 -4.62 -2.31 -3.33
CA PHE A 228 -5.56 -1.53 -2.50
C PHE A 228 -6.96 -2.15 -2.40
N GLY A 229 -7.12 -3.42 -2.79
CA GLY A 229 -8.40 -4.12 -2.85
C GLY A 229 -9.13 -4.31 -1.52
N PHE A 230 -8.46 -4.06 -0.38
CA PHE A 230 -9.07 -4.09 0.96
C PHE A 230 -9.07 -2.74 1.66
N THR A 231 -8.53 -1.72 1.02
CA THR A 231 -8.29 -0.40 1.62
C THR A 231 -9.59 0.27 2.05
N CYS A 232 -9.51 1.03 3.12
CA CYS A 232 -10.59 1.91 3.59
C CYS A 232 -10.11 3.30 3.95
N ILE A 233 -11.02 4.26 3.87
CA ILE A 233 -10.88 5.61 4.45
C ILE A 233 -12.03 5.82 5.43
N GLY A 234 -11.73 6.45 6.58
CA GLY A 234 -12.76 6.70 7.58
C GLY A 234 -12.37 7.68 8.67
N LYS A 235 -13.33 7.90 9.58
CA LYS A 235 -13.16 8.64 10.85
C LYS A 235 -13.90 7.89 11.95
N GLY A 236 -13.35 6.75 12.37
CA GLY A 236 -14.01 5.82 13.28
C GLY A 236 -15.04 4.91 12.61
N LYS A 237 -15.61 5.32 11.48
CA LYS A 237 -16.43 4.48 10.58
C LYS A 237 -15.83 4.54 9.18
N SER A 238 -15.94 3.47 8.43
CA SER A 238 -15.57 3.47 7.03
C SER A 238 -16.46 4.43 6.26
N ILE A 239 -15.85 5.31 5.48
CA ILE A 239 -16.52 6.24 4.55
C ILE A 239 -16.50 5.65 3.15
N LEU A 240 -15.38 5.05 2.77
CA LEU A 240 -15.16 4.38 1.51
C LEU A 240 -14.29 3.14 1.78
N SER A 241 -14.69 2.00 1.25
CA SER A 241 -13.96 0.75 1.41
C SER A 241 -13.98 -0.04 0.11
N ALA A 242 -12.83 -0.54 -0.31
CA ALA A 242 -12.74 -1.61 -1.29
C ALA A 242 -12.95 -2.95 -0.57
N GLY A 243 -13.56 -3.93 -1.27
CA GLY A 243 -13.85 -5.27 -0.72
C GLY A 243 -15.21 -5.35 -0.01
N ASP A 244 -16.16 -6.00 -0.67
CA ASP A 244 -17.55 -6.12 -0.23
C ASP A 244 -17.77 -7.06 0.98
N PHE A 245 -16.74 -7.83 1.35
CA PHE A 245 -16.77 -8.81 2.44
C PHE A 245 -16.20 -8.29 3.76
N ILE A 246 -15.83 -7.01 3.82
CA ILE A 246 -15.39 -6.39 5.07
C ILE A 246 -16.63 -5.87 5.79
N SER A 247 -16.82 -6.36 7.02
CA SER A 247 -17.95 -5.97 7.85
C SER A 247 -18.03 -4.45 8.03
N ASP A 248 -19.25 -3.89 7.95
CA ASP A 248 -19.54 -2.48 8.26
C ASP A 248 -19.16 -2.10 9.71
N THR A 249 -18.96 -3.11 10.58
CA THR A 249 -18.50 -2.94 11.96
C THR A 249 -16.97 -2.82 12.06
N ASP A 250 -16.23 -3.02 10.96
CA ASP A 250 -14.80 -2.86 10.95
C ASP A 250 -14.40 -1.38 10.85
N PHE A 251 -14.07 -0.80 11.99
CA PHE A 251 -13.67 0.61 12.09
C PHE A 251 -12.49 0.96 11.18
N CYS A 252 -12.52 2.18 10.63
CA CYS A 252 -11.47 2.74 9.80
C CYS A 252 -11.22 4.22 10.17
N PRO A 253 -9.97 4.66 10.39
CA PRO A 253 -8.78 3.81 10.52
C PRO A 253 -8.70 3.15 11.90
N LYS A 254 -7.94 2.07 12.00
CA LYS A 254 -7.47 1.49 13.28
C LYS A 254 -5.98 1.75 13.42
N ALA A 255 -5.59 2.39 14.50
CA ALA A 255 -4.20 2.73 14.75
C ALA A 255 -3.31 1.47 14.84
N GLY A 256 -2.22 1.49 14.08
CA GLY A 256 -1.22 0.41 14.06
C GLY A 256 -1.63 -0.85 13.29
N ARG A 257 -2.85 -0.92 12.70
CA ARG A 257 -3.33 -2.12 11.97
C ARG A 257 -2.37 -2.53 10.86
N ASP A 258 -2.06 -1.62 9.96
CA ASP A 258 -1.30 -1.93 8.75
C ASP A 258 0.13 -2.33 9.08
N MET A 259 0.76 -1.63 10.01
CA MET A 259 2.09 -2.00 10.46
C MET A 259 2.10 -3.33 11.22
N PHE A 260 1.05 -3.61 12.02
CA PHE A 260 0.92 -4.90 12.70
C PHE A 260 0.80 -6.06 11.70
N LEU A 261 -0.03 -5.92 10.66
CA LEU A 261 -0.16 -6.89 9.56
C LEU A 261 1.17 -7.08 8.84
N PHE A 262 1.81 -5.98 8.44
CA PHE A 262 3.07 -6.01 7.73
C PHE A 262 4.17 -6.71 8.53
N LEU A 263 4.41 -6.27 9.76
CA LEU A 263 5.44 -6.84 10.61
C LEU A 263 5.15 -8.30 10.98
N SER A 264 3.88 -8.64 11.23
CA SER A 264 3.47 -10.04 11.46
C SER A 264 3.75 -10.92 10.26
N SER A 265 3.50 -10.43 9.04
CA SER A 265 3.75 -11.19 7.81
C SER A 265 5.23 -11.48 7.60
N LEU A 266 6.10 -10.56 7.98
CA LEU A 266 7.56 -10.74 7.91
C LEU A 266 8.05 -11.67 9.03
N TRP A 267 7.62 -11.40 10.27
CA TRP A 267 8.06 -12.15 11.45
C TRP A 267 7.62 -13.61 11.42
N ASN A 268 6.53 -13.92 10.75
CA ASN A 268 6.06 -15.30 10.54
C ASN A 268 7.04 -16.14 9.72
N VAL A 269 7.90 -15.54 8.91
CA VAL A 269 8.87 -16.23 8.04
C VAL A 269 10.14 -16.54 8.83
N GLU A 270 10.48 -17.82 9.00
CA GLU A 270 11.62 -18.25 9.83
C GLU A 270 12.96 -17.71 9.31
N VAL A 271 13.18 -17.77 7.99
CA VAL A 271 14.42 -17.27 7.36
C VAL A 271 14.61 -15.79 7.68
N PHE A 272 13.55 -15.01 7.62
CA PHE A 272 13.58 -13.60 7.99
C PHE A 272 14.02 -13.41 9.45
N ARG A 273 13.39 -14.11 10.40
CA ARG A 273 13.77 -13.98 11.83
C ARG A 273 15.22 -14.31 12.08
N LYS A 274 15.74 -15.38 11.40
CA LYS A 274 17.11 -15.83 11.56
C LYS A 274 18.14 -14.91 10.91
N SER A 275 17.73 -14.04 10.01
CA SER A 275 18.62 -13.11 9.30
C SER A 275 18.85 -11.78 10.04
N LEU A 276 18.04 -11.47 11.06
CA LEU A 276 18.15 -10.25 11.84
C LEU A 276 19.09 -10.43 13.03
N THR A 277 19.81 -9.35 13.36
CA THR A 277 20.54 -9.32 14.64
C THR A 277 19.60 -9.35 15.84
N PRO A 278 20.04 -9.85 17.01
CA PRO A 278 19.22 -9.85 18.21
C PRO A 278 18.70 -8.47 18.60
N LYS A 279 19.45 -7.41 18.30
CA LYS A 279 19.06 -6.02 18.55
C LYS A 279 17.79 -5.64 17.78
N ILE A 280 17.70 -6.02 16.52
CA ILE A 280 16.53 -5.73 15.69
C ILE A 280 15.41 -6.73 15.96
N GLY A 281 15.74 -7.99 16.22
CA GLY A 281 14.74 -8.97 16.67
C GLY A 281 13.96 -8.51 17.91
N ALA A 282 14.63 -7.91 18.89
CA ALA A 282 13.99 -7.37 20.10
C ALA A 282 12.98 -6.23 19.84
N LEU A 283 13.07 -5.54 18.68
CA LEU A 283 12.07 -4.55 18.29
C LEU A 283 10.73 -5.21 17.96
N PHE A 284 10.75 -6.37 17.30
CA PHE A 284 9.52 -7.11 16.98
C PHE A 284 8.80 -7.58 18.23
N ASP A 285 9.52 -7.99 19.27
CA ASP A 285 8.93 -8.33 20.58
C ASP A 285 8.19 -7.15 21.21
N ARG A 286 8.67 -5.92 20.99
CA ARG A 286 8.01 -4.70 21.48
C ARG A 286 6.86 -4.25 20.58
N TRP A 287 7.01 -4.39 19.27
CA TRP A 287 6.00 -3.91 18.32
C TRP A 287 4.79 -4.84 18.25
N LEU A 288 5.00 -6.15 18.16
CA LEU A 288 3.94 -7.13 17.99
C LEU A 288 3.26 -7.51 19.31
N ILE A 289 2.88 -6.49 20.09
CA ILE A 289 2.13 -6.63 21.33
C ILE A 289 0.72 -6.06 21.16
N THR A 290 -0.27 -6.81 21.62
CA THR A 290 -1.61 -6.30 21.94
C THR A 290 -1.82 -6.38 23.45
N SER A 291 -2.90 -5.78 23.96
CA SER A 291 -3.19 -5.72 25.41
C SER A 291 -3.04 -7.04 26.15
N ASN A 292 -3.17 -8.19 25.48
CA ASN A 292 -3.26 -9.50 26.11
C ASN A 292 -2.23 -10.51 25.60
N LYS A 293 -1.34 -10.17 24.64
CA LYS A 293 -0.48 -11.18 24.00
C LYS A 293 0.75 -10.57 23.32
N ASN A 294 1.89 -11.27 23.47
CA ASN A 294 3.06 -11.09 22.61
C ASN A 294 2.91 -11.98 21.36
N TRP A 295 2.58 -11.36 20.25
CA TRP A 295 2.37 -12.04 18.97
C TRP A 295 3.69 -12.44 18.30
N ALA A 296 4.80 -11.74 18.56
CA ALA A 296 6.10 -12.13 18.04
C ALA A 296 6.49 -13.54 18.52
N SER A 297 6.32 -13.82 19.82
CA SER A 297 6.54 -15.16 20.37
C SER A 297 5.63 -16.21 19.73
N TRP A 298 4.33 -15.91 19.57
CA TRP A 298 3.40 -16.85 18.93
C TRP A 298 3.74 -17.14 17.48
N LEU A 299 4.06 -16.11 16.68
CA LEU A 299 4.45 -16.25 15.28
C LEU A 299 5.77 -17.01 15.11
N SER A 300 6.68 -16.94 16.10
CA SER A 300 7.97 -17.63 16.07
C SER A 300 7.87 -19.14 16.36
N THR A 301 6.73 -19.61 16.84
CA THR A 301 6.54 -21.04 17.20
C THR A 301 6.26 -21.86 15.95
N PRO A 302 7.10 -22.82 15.58
CA PRO A 302 6.83 -23.69 14.40
C PRO A 302 5.57 -24.53 14.56
N PRO A 303 4.90 -24.94 13.47
CA PRO A 303 5.12 -24.50 12.10
C PRO A 303 4.73 -23.03 11.87
N GLU A 304 5.14 -22.45 10.74
CA GLU A 304 4.69 -21.11 10.33
C GLU A 304 3.17 -20.99 10.41
N LYS A 305 2.71 -19.86 10.95
CA LYS A 305 1.29 -19.66 11.22
C LYS A 305 0.54 -19.22 9.98
N ASN A 306 -0.68 -19.71 9.86
CA ASN A 306 -1.60 -19.12 8.90
C ASN A 306 -1.93 -17.69 9.32
N MET A 307 -1.66 -16.72 8.45
CA MET A 307 -1.91 -15.31 8.69
C MET A 307 -3.39 -14.96 8.88
N MET A 308 -4.32 -15.89 8.58
CA MET A 308 -5.75 -15.66 8.79
C MET A 308 -6.08 -15.28 10.24
N SER A 309 -5.39 -15.88 11.24
CA SER A 309 -5.59 -15.50 12.64
C SER A 309 -5.21 -14.04 12.93
N VAL A 310 -4.19 -13.53 12.25
CA VAL A 310 -3.78 -12.12 12.37
C VAL A 310 -4.79 -11.19 11.69
N TYR A 311 -5.32 -11.58 10.53
CA TYR A 311 -6.40 -10.84 9.87
C TYR A 311 -7.65 -10.77 10.75
N LEU A 312 -8.10 -11.90 11.29
CA LEU A 312 -9.27 -11.95 12.18
C LEU A 312 -9.06 -11.08 13.43
N LEU A 313 -7.86 -11.11 14.01
CA LEU A 313 -7.51 -10.23 15.12
C LEU A 313 -7.65 -8.77 14.73
N THR A 314 -7.00 -8.36 13.65
CA THR A 314 -6.96 -6.94 13.24
C THR A 314 -8.31 -6.42 12.74
N SER A 315 -9.20 -7.31 12.27
CA SER A 315 -10.58 -6.98 11.88
C SER A 315 -11.50 -6.82 13.09
N GLY A 316 -11.16 -7.42 14.25
CA GLY A 316 -11.97 -7.32 15.46
C GLY A 316 -12.15 -5.87 15.93
N SER A 317 -13.35 -5.53 16.42
CA SER A 317 -13.72 -4.16 16.84
C SER A 317 -12.81 -3.58 17.93
N LEU A 318 -12.25 -4.44 18.78
CA LEU A 318 -11.39 -4.07 19.91
C LEU A 318 -9.89 -4.04 19.54
N PHE A 319 -9.52 -4.29 18.28
CA PHE A 319 -8.12 -4.27 17.89
C PHE A 319 -7.51 -2.89 18.11
N SER A 320 -6.40 -2.87 18.84
CA SER A 320 -5.53 -1.70 18.99
C SER A 320 -4.12 -2.18 19.28
N SER A 321 -3.15 -1.64 18.56
CA SER A 321 -1.72 -1.88 18.80
C SER A 321 -0.94 -0.56 18.71
N PRO A 322 -0.96 0.26 19.78
CA PRO A 322 -0.24 1.53 19.79
C PRO A 322 1.26 1.40 19.56
N SER A 323 1.87 0.28 20.00
CA SER A 323 3.27 -0.05 19.75
C SER A 323 3.59 -0.25 18.26
N CYS A 324 2.60 -0.68 17.47
CA CYS A 324 2.67 -0.79 16.02
C CYS A 324 2.20 0.46 15.29
N SER A 325 1.92 1.57 15.99
CA SER A 325 1.63 2.81 15.26
C SER A 325 2.87 3.21 14.44
N PRO A 326 2.69 3.71 13.21
CA PRO A 326 3.82 4.06 12.35
C PRO A 326 4.82 5.00 13.03
N LEU A 327 4.32 6.00 13.77
CA LEU A 327 5.15 6.97 14.48
C LEU A 327 5.92 6.34 15.66
N ALA A 328 5.32 5.39 16.39
CA ALA A 328 6.02 4.67 17.46
C ALA A 328 7.18 3.84 16.89
N ILE A 329 6.95 3.16 15.77
CA ILE A 329 7.98 2.38 15.07
C ILE A 329 9.13 3.29 14.61
N LEU A 330 8.83 4.42 13.97
CA LEU A 330 9.84 5.38 13.53
C LEU A 330 10.65 5.91 14.71
N LYS A 331 10.00 6.25 15.82
CA LYS A 331 10.67 6.69 17.04
C LYS A 331 11.62 5.61 17.59
N ASP A 332 11.18 4.38 17.67
CA ASP A 332 12.00 3.27 18.14
C ASP A 332 13.23 3.03 17.24
N ILE A 333 13.02 3.07 15.91
CA ILE A 333 14.13 2.92 14.96
C ILE A 333 15.14 4.06 15.09
N SER A 334 14.70 5.29 15.31
CA SER A 334 15.62 6.42 15.48
C SER A 334 16.54 6.27 16.69
N VAL A 335 16.10 5.56 17.72
CA VAL A 335 16.92 5.24 18.92
C VAL A 335 17.94 4.15 18.60
N VAL A 336 17.56 3.10 17.86
CA VAL A 336 18.43 1.95 17.61
C VAL A 336 19.34 2.13 16.40
N ALA A 337 18.95 2.94 15.42
CA ALA A 337 19.67 3.17 14.18
C ALA A 337 19.66 4.67 13.77
N PRO A 338 20.22 5.56 14.60
CA PRO A 338 20.18 7.02 14.35
C PRO A 338 20.88 7.45 13.06
N VAL A 339 21.77 6.61 12.52
CA VAL A 339 22.42 6.87 11.22
C VAL A 339 21.48 6.72 10.03
N LEU A 340 20.42 5.94 10.17
CA LEU A 340 19.40 5.72 9.15
C LEU A 340 18.20 6.66 9.29
N LEU A 341 17.83 7.02 10.52
CA LEU A 341 16.62 7.77 10.82
C LEU A 341 16.83 8.73 12.00
N GLU A 342 16.58 10.00 11.75
CA GLU A 342 16.44 11.05 12.76
C GLU A 342 14.94 11.35 12.94
N PHE A 343 14.43 11.33 14.17
CA PHE A 343 13.02 11.59 14.50
C PHE A 343 12.92 12.71 15.56
N THR A 344 12.08 13.72 15.28
CA THR A 344 11.89 14.89 16.15
C THR A 344 10.40 15.26 16.31
#